data_5b14e10ac374195b6bbab816f1013c22
#
_entry.id   5b14e10ac374195b6bbab816f1013c22
#
_cell.length_a   1.000
_cell.length_b   1.000
_cell.length_c   1.000
_cell.angle_alpha   90.00
_cell.angle_beta   90.00
_cell.angle_gamma   90.00
#
_symmetry.space_group_name_H-M   'P 1'
#
loop_
_entity.id
_entity.type
_entity.pdbx_description
1 polymer ?
#
loop_
_entity_poly.entity_id
_entity_poly.type
_entity_poly.pdbx_seq_one_letter_code
_entity_poly.pdbx_strand_id
1 'polypeptide(L)'
;MTTEILALADLKAQSPKDLLAMAEELEIENASTMRKGEMMFQILRERADEGWEVYGDGVLEVVQDGFGFLRSPEANYLPGPDDIYVSPEMIRKYSLRTGDTIHGMIKAPDDAERYFALTSATAINFEEPDKARHKIAFENLTPLYPDERLTMETNDPATKDRSARIIDLVAPIGKGQRSLIVAPPRTGKTVLLQNIASSIEKNHPECYLIVLLIDERPEEVTDMQRSVKGEVVSSTFDEPATRHVAVSEMVIEKAKRLVEHKRDVVILLDSVTRLGRAFNTVVPSSGKVLTGGVDANALQRPKRFFGAARNIEEGGSLTIIATALIDTGSRMDEVIFEEFKGTGNSEIVLDRKIADKRVFPAMDILKSGTRKEDLLVDKVDLTKTFVLRRILNPMGTTDAIEFLISKLKQTKTNAEFFDSMNT
;
A
#
# COMPACT_ATOMS: atom_id res chain seq x y z
N MET A 1 -5.09 15.56 40.82
CA MET A 1 -5.48 16.36 39.66
C MET A 1 -5.43 15.43 38.48
N THR A 2 -6.51 15.20 37.77
CA THR A 2 -6.50 14.44 36.54
C THR A 2 -5.83 15.31 35.48
N THR A 3 -4.65 14.91 35.02
CA THR A 3 -3.96 15.59 33.93
C THR A 3 -4.83 15.45 32.68
N GLU A 4 -5.16 16.54 32.04
CA GLU A 4 -5.90 16.53 30.77
C GLU A 4 -4.96 16.08 29.66
N ILE A 5 -5.47 15.27 28.72
CA ILE A 5 -4.69 14.65 27.66
C ILE A 5 -5.24 15.11 26.31
N LEU A 6 -4.34 15.45 25.39
CA LEU A 6 -4.68 15.76 24.01
C LEU A 6 -3.74 15.00 23.07
N ALA A 7 -4.29 14.22 22.12
CA ALA A 7 -3.51 13.54 21.13
C ALA A 7 -3.59 14.24 19.76
N LEU A 8 -2.48 14.24 19.02
CA LEU A 8 -2.44 14.73 17.64
C LEU A 8 -3.46 13.99 16.75
N ALA A 9 -3.66 12.69 17.00
CA ALA A 9 -4.66 11.89 16.30
C ALA A 9 -6.08 12.41 16.45
N ASP A 10 -6.45 12.93 17.65
CA ASP A 10 -7.76 13.51 17.92
C ASP A 10 -7.98 14.80 17.13
N LEU A 11 -6.94 15.63 17.01
CA LEU A 11 -6.98 16.85 16.20
C LEU A 11 -7.05 16.53 14.69
N LYS A 12 -6.35 15.51 14.23
CA LYS A 12 -6.41 15.05 12.81
C LYS A 12 -7.83 14.64 12.40
N ALA A 13 -8.59 14.05 13.31
CA ALA A 13 -9.97 13.63 13.09
C ALA A 13 -10.96 14.80 12.97
N GLN A 14 -10.60 16.00 13.48
CA GLN A 14 -11.45 17.18 13.44
C GLN A 14 -11.54 17.80 12.03
N SER A 15 -12.71 18.42 11.77
CA SER A 15 -12.86 19.21 10.54
C SER A 15 -12.04 20.51 10.62
N PRO A 16 -11.64 21.10 9.47
CA PRO A 16 -10.95 22.40 9.48
C PRO A 16 -11.72 23.50 10.19
N LYS A 17 -13.06 23.43 10.18
CA LYS A 17 -13.94 24.38 10.88
C LYS A 17 -13.88 24.22 12.40
N ASP A 18 -13.88 22.98 12.88
CA ASP A 18 -13.81 22.70 14.32
C ASP A 18 -12.43 23.05 14.88
N LEU A 19 -11.36 22.75 14.13
CA LEU A 19 -9.99 23.17 14.48
C LEU A 19 -9.85 24.68 14.56
N LEU A 20 -10.46 25.42 13.61
CA LEU A 20 -10.46 26.89 13.65
C LEU A 20 -11.18 27.42 14.89
N ALA A 21 -12.34 26.84 15.23
CA ALA A 21 -13.06 27.22 16.44
C ALA A 21 -12.24 26.97 17.72
N MET A 22 -11.54 25.81 17.80
CA MET A 22 -10.62 25.52 18.91
C MET A 22 -9.45 26.51 18.98
N ALA A 23 -8.89 26.86 17.83
CA ALA A 23 -7.78 27.81 17.75
C ALA A 23 -8.19 29.23 18.15
N GLU A 24 -9.41 29.65 17.77
CA GLU A 24 -10.00 30.93 18.17
C GLU A 24 -10.29 30.95 19.68
N GLU A 25 -10.78 29.85 20.27
CA GLU A 25 -11.00 29.70 21.72
C GLU A 25 -9.68 29.84 22.51
N LEU A 26 -8.57 29.38 21.94
CA LEU A 26 -7.22 29.49 22.51
C LEU A 26 -6.52 30.80 22.18
N GLU A 27 -7.24 31.78 21.59
CA GLU A 27 -6.70 33.09 21.18
C GLU A 27 -5.46 33.03 20.26
N ILE A 28 -5.34 31.92 19.44
CA ILE A 28 -4.23 31.75 18.50
C ILE A 28 -4.32 32.81 17.40
N GLU A 29 -3.30 33.66 17.29
CA GLU A 29 -3.23 34.67 16.25
C GLU A 29 -3.15 34.10 14.84
N ASN A 30 -3.87 34.73 13.90
CA ASN A 30 -3.86 34.35 12.48
C ASN A 30 -4.29 32.91 12.16
N ALA A 31 -5.04 32.23 13.03
CA ALA A 31 -5.48 30.84 12.87
C ALA A 31 -6.17 30.58 11.52
N SER A 32 -6.98 31.55 11.03
CA SER A 32 -7.71 31.43 9.75
C SER A 32 -6.82 31.37 8.50
N THR A 33 -5.55 31.78 8.60
CA THR A 33 -4.58 31.76 7.48
C THR A 33 -3.60 30.59 7.56
N MET A 34 -3.61 29.85 8.66
CA MET A 34 -2.75 28.69 8.89
C MET A 34 -3.19 27.47 8.07
N ARG A 35 -2.24 26.64 7.68
CA ARG A 35 -2.53 25.29 7.17
C ARG A 35 -3.03 24.41 8.31
N LYS A 36 -3.83 23.37 7.98
CA LYS A 36 -4.39 22.45 8.97
C LYS A 36 -3.32 21.89 9.93
N GLY A 37 -2.17 21.46 9.41
CA GLY A 37 -1.05 20.96 10.21
C GLY A 37 -0.49 22.00 11.18
N GLU A 38 -0.19 23.20 10.70
CA GLU A 38 0.31 24.32 11.52
C GLU A 38 -0.67 24.66 12.65
N MET A 39 -1.96 24.72 12.32
CA MET A 39 -3.00 24.99 13.33
C MET A 39 -3.06 23.91 14.41
N MET A 40 -2.99 22.62 14.04
CA MET A 40 -2.98 21.53 15.02
C MET A 40 -1.79 21.62 15.97
N PHE A 41 -0.60 21.91 15.45
CA PHE A 41 0.60 22.04 16.30
C PHE A 41 0.58 23.29 17.19
N GLN A 42 -0.02 24.39 16.75
CA GLN A 42 -0.24 25.55 17.63
C GLN A 42 -1.24 25.22 18.75
N ILE A 43 -2.33 24.54 18.46
CA ILE A 43 -3.27 24.06 19.49
C ILE A 43 -2.56 23.14 20.51
N LEU A 44 -1.72 22.20 20.03
CA LEU A 44 -0.95 21.32 20.92
C LEU A 44 0.02 22.12 21.80
N ARG A 45 0.66 23.15 21.25
CA ARG A 45 1.59 24.02 21.98
C ARG A 45 0.88 24.77 23.10
N GLU A 46 -0.22 25.45 22.80
CA GLU A 46 -0.99 26.19 23.80
C GLU A 46 -1.51 25.27 24.91
N ARG A 47 -2.02 24.07 24.55
CA ARG A 47 -2.46 23.09 25.55
C ARG A 47 -1.29 22.53 26.38
N ALA A 48 -0.12 22.32 25.79
CA ALA A 48 1.06 21.91 26.54
C ALA A 48 1.52 22.99 27.53
N ASP A 49 1.44 24.27 27.15
CA ASP A 49 1.76 25.43 28.03
C ASP A 49 0.74 25.57 29.17
N GLU A 50 -0.53 25.15 28.96
CA GLU A 50 -1.55 25.02 30.01
C GLU A 50 -1.31 23.79 30.94
N GLY A 51 -0.33 22.95 30.67
CA GLY A 51 0.02 21.78 31.48
C GLY A 51 -0.69 20.48 31.08
N TRP A 52 -1.26 20.41 29.89
CA TRP A 52 -1.81 19.17 29.33
C TRP A 52 -0.71 18.22 28.91
N GLU A 53 -0.97 16.90 29.05
CA GLU A 53 -0.12 15.89 28.41
C GLU A 53 -0.49 15.79 26.93
N VAL A 54 0.50 16.02 26.05
CA VAL A 54 0.30 15.97 24.59
C VAL A 54 0.98 14.73 23.99
N TYR A 55 0.26 14.09 23.08
CA TYR A 55 0.70 12.86 22.42
C TYR A 55 0.77 13.08 20.92
N GLY A 56 1.85 12.55 20.32
CA GLY A 56 2.08 12.54 18.87
C GLY A 56 2.22 11.13 18.33
N ASP A 57 2.00 11.02 17.02
CA ASP A 57 2.16 9.79 16.26
C ASP A 57 2.83 10.06 14.91
N GLY A 58 3.47 9.04 14.38
CA GLY A 58 4.08 9.11 13.06
C GLY A 58 4.96 7.90 12.75
N VAL A 59 5.52 7.90 11.56
CA VAL A 59 6.45 6.87 11.10
C VAL A 59 7.87 7.41 11.14
N LEU A 60 8.76 6.71 11.82
CA LEU A 60 10.13 7.14 12.04
C LEU A 60 10.94 7.08 10.73
N GLU A 61 11.58 8.19 10.41
CA GLU A 61 12.69 8.27 9.48
C GLU A 61 13.97 8.61 10.25
N VAL A 62 14.93 7.69 10.27
CA VAL A 62 16.25 7.93 10.90
C VAL A 62 17.16 8.57 9.87
N VAL A 63 17.76 9.72 10.22
CA VAL A 63 18.71 10.43 9.36
C VAL A 63 20.15 10.00 9.66
N GLN A 64 21.09 10.40 8.77
CA GLN A 64 22.49 9.95 8.85
C GLN A 64 23.20 10.30 10.17
N ASP A 65 22.78 11.40 10.80
CA ASP A 65 23.35 11.86 12.08
C ASP A 65 22.87 11.04 13.31
N GLY A 66 22.03 10.02 13.08
CA GLY A 66 21.60 9.08 14.12
C GLY A 66 20.42 9.54 14.96
N PHE A 67 19.83 10.71 14.69
CA PHE A 67 18.51 11.11 15.18
C PHE A 67 17.45 10.84 14.12
N GLY A 68 16.18 11.12 14.41
CA GLY A 68 15.11 10.89 13.45
C GLY A 68 13.94 11.85 13.60
N PHE A 69 12.98 11.69 12.72
CA PHE A 69 11.69 12.40 12.73
C PHE A 69 10.54 11.44 12.54
N LEU A 70 9.45 11.66 13.26
CA LEU A 70 8.18 11.01 12.95
C LEU A 70 7.51 11.78 11.82
N ARG A 71 7.35 11.12 10.70
CA ARG A 71 6.71 11.65 9.47
C ARG A 71 5.24 11.25 9.45
N SER A 72 4.39 12.17 8.99
CA SER A 72 2.96 11.90 8.84
C SER A 72 2.63 11.19 7.52
N PRO A 73 1.86 10.09 7.53
CA PRO A 73 1.33 9.47 6.31
C PRO A 73 0.44 10.43 5.51
N GLU A 74 -0.30 11.31 6.17
CA GLU A 74 -1.17 12.31 5.54
C GLU A 74 -0.38 13.36 4.75
N ALA A 75 0.88 13.61 5.14
CA ALA A 75 1.84 14.41 4.38
C ALA A 75 2.66 13.56 3.39
N ASN A 76 2.26 12.32 3.12
CA ASN A 76 3.00 11.38 2.29
C ASN A 76 4.47 11.24 2.72
N TYR A 77 4.73 11.25 4.03
CA TYR A 77 6.06 11.18 4.64
C TYR A 77 7.03 12.30 4.24
N LEU A 78 6.51 13.44 3.72
CA LEU A 78 7.35 14.60 3.45
C LEU A 78 7.90 15.22 4.72
N PRO A 79 9.15 15.68 4.71
CA PRO A 79 9.67 16.58 5.71
C PRO A 79 8.79 17.84 5.83
N GLY A 80 8.40 18.17 7.05
CA GLY A 80 7.54 19.30 7.33
C GLY A 80 7.82 19.96 8.69
N PRO A 81 7.24 21.13 8.93
CA PRO A 81 7.34 21.79 10.22
C PRO A 81 6.63 21.00 11.34
N ASP A 82 5.73 20.11 10.96
CA ASP A 82 4.90 19.28 11.84
C ASP A 82 5.59 17.98 12.25
N ASP A 83 6.84 17.76 11.85
CA ASP A 83 7.59 16.57 12.22
C ASP A 83 7.94 16.57 13.71
N ILE A 84 7.95 15.39 14.30
CA ILE A 84 8.30 15.22 15.71
C ILE A 84 9.72 14.66 15.76
N TYR A 85 10.62 15.39 16.43
CA TYR A 85 12.00 15.00 16.61
C TYR A 85 12.14 13.78 17.53
N VAL A 86 13.01 12.85 17.15
CA VAL A 86 13.33 11.65 17.93
C VAL A 86 14.83 11.62 18.19
N SER A 87 15.23 11.70 19.45
CA SER A 87 16.63 11.74 19.83
C SER A 87 17.37 10.41 19.59
N PRO A 88 18.70 10.43 19.40
CA PRO A 88 19.50 9.21 19.30
C PRO A 88 19.38 8.30 20.53
N GLU A 89 19.10 8.89 21.68
CA GLU A 89 18.86 8.17 22.93
C GLU A 89 17.61 7.33 22.88
N MET A 90 16.50 7.92 22.40
CA MET A 90 15.23 7.25 22.20
C MET A 90 15.35 6.11 21.17
N ILE A 91 16.04 6.37 20.06
CA ILE A 91 16.31 5.37 19.03
C ILE A 91 17.04 4.17 19.61
N ARG A 92 18.10 4.39 20.40
CA ARG A 92 18.84 3.30 21.05
C ARG A 92 18.04 2.60 22.13
N LYS A 93 17.31 3.37 22.97
CA LYS A 93 16.50 2.83 24.07
C LYS A 93 15.49 1.79 23.61
N TYR A 94 14.82 2.04 22.49
CA TYR A 94 13.77 1.16 21.96
C TYR A 94 14.22 0.35 20.73
N SER A 95 15.49 0.45 20.33
CA SER A 95 16.04 -0.20 19.11
C SER A 95 15.22 0.14 17.86
N LEU A 96 14.87 1.43 17.72
CA LEU A 96 14.02 1.92 16.64
C LEU A 96 14.76 1.92 15.30
N ARG A 97 14.01 1.75 14.24
CA ARG A 97 14.49 1.80 12.85
C ARG A 97 13.53 2.60 11.98
N THR A 98 14.03 3.06 10.84
CA THR A 98 13.16 3.68 9.82
C THR A 98 12.01 2.75 9.48
N GLY A 99 10.81 3.31 9.43
CA GLY A 99 9.57 2.60 9.18
C GLY A 99 8.79 2.22 10.45
N ASP A 100 9.38 2.28 11.65
CA ASP A 100 8.64 2.03 12.89
C ASP A 100 7.55 3.11 13.07
N THR A 101 6.31 2.67 13.28
CA THR A 101 5.19 3.53 13.63
C THR A 101 5.19 3.73 15.13
N ILE A 102 5.31 4.97 15.57
CA ILE A 102 5.47 5.31 17.00
C ILE A 102 4.31 6.19 17.42
N HIS A 103 3.75 5.87 18.58
CA HIS A 103 2.82 6.73 19.31
C HIS A 103 3.42 6.99 20.69
N GLY A 104 3.40 8.25 21.14
CA GLY A 104 4.04 8.58 22.40
C GLY A 104 3.83 10.01 22.87
N MET A 105 4.28 10.29 24.08
CA MET A 105 4.24 11.61 24.67
C MET A 105 5.28 12.50 23.99
N ILE A 106 4.88 13.72 23.65
CA ILE A 106 5.73 14.74 23.04
C ILE A 106 5.81 15.99 23.92
N LYS A 107 6.94 16.69 23.82
CA LYS A 107 7.17 17.98 24.48
C LYS A 107 7.14 19.08 23.43
N ALA A 108 6.50 20.19 23.75
CA ALA A 108 6.54 21.41 22.94
C ALA A 108 7.99 21.93 22.82
N PRO A 109 8.37 22.52 21.68
CA PRO A 109 9.69 23.10 21.50
C PRO A 109 9.92 24.30 22.42
N ASP A 110 11.11 24.37 23.02
CA ASP A 110 11.58 25.56 23.73
C ASP A 110 11.95 26.65 22.71
N ASP A 111 12.20 27.91 23.18
CA ASP A 111 12.46 29.07 22.29
C ASP A 111 13.61 28.88 21.28
N ALA A 112 14.55 27.96 21.54
CA ALA A 112 15.67 27.64 20.65
C ALA A 112 15.41 26.43 19.75
N GLU A 113 14.32 25.71 19.96
CA GLU A 113 13.95 24.49 19.26
C GLU A 113 12.87 24.77 18.21
N ARG A 114 12.84 23.95 17.17
CA ARG A 114 11.88 24.11 16.07
C ARG A 114 10.74 23.07 16.09
N TYR A 115 11.04 21.88 16.58
CA TYR A 115 10.17 20.72 16.49
C TYR A 115 9.72 20.25 17.86
N PHE A 116 8.50 19.69 17.93
CA PHE A 116 8.13 18.86 19.07
C PHE A 116 9.10 17.70 19.23
N ALA A 117 9.38 17.28 20.44
CA ALA A 117 10.30 16.19 20.73
C ALA A 117 9.58 15.01 21.41
N LEU A 118 9.81 13.79 20.90
CA LEU A 118 9.32 12.58 21.56
C LEU A 118 10.06 12.34 22.87
N THR A 119 9.32 12.30 23.98
CA THR A 119 9.86 12.09 25.34
C THR A 119 9.70 10.65 25.81
N SER A 120 8.64 9.97 25.42
CA SER A 120 8.43 8.57 25.70
C SER A 120 7.55 7.92 24.63
N ALA A 121 7.85 6.67 24.26
CA ALA A 121 6.96 5.88 23.39
C ALA A 121 5.97 5.12 24.26
N THR A 122 4.69 5.19 23.91
CA THR A 122 3.60 4.40 24.54
C THR A 122 3.23 3.20 23.71
N ALA A 123 3.38 3.27 22.38
CA ALA A 123 3.24 2.14 21.47
C ALA A 123 4.25 2.23 20.32
N ILE A 124 4.75 1.07 19.88
CA ILE A 124 5.61 0.91 18.70
C ILE A 124 4.98 -0.17 17.83
N ASN A 125 4.65 0.16 16.57
CA ASN A 125 3.95 -0.73 15.64
C ASN A 125 2.67 -1.35 16.23
N PHE A 126 1.93 -0.54 16.99
CA PHE A 126 0.68 -0.89 17.67
C PHE A 126 0.83 -1.91 18.82
N GLU A 127 2.04 -2.08 19.36
CA GLU A 127 2.33 -2.94 20.51
C GLU A 127 3.07 -2.16 21.60
N GLU A 128 3.09 -2.72 22.80
CA GLU A 128 3.85 -2.18 23.91
C GLU A 128 5.35 -2.08 23.59
N PRO A 129 6.05 -1.00 23.97
CA PRO A 129 7.45 -0.77 23.58
C PRO A 129 8.43 -1.89 23.99
N ASP A 130 8.16 -2.59 25.10
CA ASP A 130 9.02 -3.68 25.56
C ASP A 130 8.97 -4.90 24.65
N LYS A 131 7.83 -5.17 24.01
CA LYS A 131 7.68 -6.24 23.01
C LYS A 131 8.46 -5.94 21.74
N ALA A 132 8.56 -4.66 21.36
CA ALA A 132 9.26 -4.23 20.16
C ALA A 132 10.78 -4.54 20.17
N ARG A 133 11.39 -4.73 21.36
CA ARG A 133 12.82 -5.01 21.50
C ARG A 133 13.21 -6.44 21.08
N HIS A 134 12.30 -7.38 21.12
CA HIS A 134 12.55 -8.82 20.91
C HIS A 134 12.13 -9.32 19.54
N LYS A 135 11.94 -8.40 18.60
CA LYS A 135 11.53 -8.75 17.21
C LYS A 135 12.70 -9.32 16.40
N ILE A 136 12.35 -10.26 15.52
CA ILE A 136 13.29 -10.76 14.51
C ILE A 136 13.27 -9.77 13.33
N ALA A 137 14.44 -9.37 12.85
CA ALA A 137 14.56 -8.49 11.69
C ALA A 137 13.94 -9.15 10.44
N PHE A 138 13.25 -8.39 9.60
CA PHE A 138 12.56 -8.87 8.42
C PHE A 138 13.43 -9.74 7.50
N GLU A 139 14.70 -9.37 7.36
CA GLU A 139 15.67 -10.07 6.54
C GLU A 139 16.02 -11.48 7.07
N ASN A 140 15.79 -11.73 8.36
CA ASN A 140 16.06 -13.01 9.03
C ASN A 140 14.81 -13.88 9.18
N LEU A 141 13.63 -13.40 8.78
CA LEU A 141 12.39 -14.16 8.82
C LEU A 141 12.38 -15.23 7.71
N THR A 142 11.80 -16.40 8.00
CA THR A 142 11.73 -17.54 7.09
C THR A 142 10.62 -17.36 6.05
N PRO A 143 10.95 -17.20 4.74
CA PRO A 143 9.94 -16.98 3.72
C PRO A 143 9.23 -18.29 3.33
N LEU A 144 7.92 -18.25 3.21
CA LEU A 144 7.06 -19.31 2.72
C LEU A 144 6.34 -18.93 1.42
N TYR A 145 5.80 -19.91 0.73
CA TYR A 145 4.81 -19.67 -0.32
C TYR A 145 3.50 -19.17 0.33
N PRO A 146 2.72 -18.33 -0.40
CA PRO A 146 1.35 -18.02 0.01
C PRO A 146 0.52 -19.31 0.15
N ASP A 147 -0.06 -19.52 1.33
CA ASP A 147 -0.90 -20.68 1.68
C ASP A 147 -2.23 -20.26 2.34
N GLU A 148 -2.37 -18.99 2.69
CA GLU A 148 -3.61 -18.39 3.18
C GLU A 148 -4.19 -17.47 2.10
N ARG A 149 -5.42 -17.78 1.66
CA ARG A 149 -6.07 -17.05 0.57
C ARG A 149 -6.60 -15.70 1.03
N LEU A 150 -6.35 -14.66 0.24
CA LEU A 150 -7.04 -13.39 0.29
C LEU A 150 -8.29 -13.48 -0.61
N THR A 151 -9.45 -13.75 -0.04
CA THR A 151 -10.70 -13.86 -0.79
C THR A 151 -11.15 -12.48 -1.28
N MET A 152 -11.31 -12.33 -2.59
CA MET A 152 -11.75 -11.08 -3.19
C MET A 152 -13.26 -11.00 -3.32
N GLU A 153 -13.96 -12.12 -3.50
CA GLU A 153 -15.40 -12.17 -3.61
C GLU A 153 -16.08 -11.55 -2.39
N THR A 154 -16.91 -10.56 -2.64
CA THR A 154 -17.75 -9.93 -1.62
C THR A 154 -19.21 -10.33 -1.82
N ASN A 155 -19.93 -10.67 -0.74
CA ASN A 155 -21.36 -11.01 -0.79
C ASN A 155 -22.24 -9.74 -0.87
N ASP A 156 -21.75 -8.66 -1.48
CA ASP A 156 -22.47 -7.40 -1.60
C ASP A 156 -23.39 -7.44 -2.83
N PRO A 157 -24.70 -7.52 -2.64
CA PRO A 157 -25.68 -7.60 -3.76
C PRO A 157 -25.72 -6.31 -4.59
N ALA A 158 -25.21 -5.19 -4.06
CA ALA A 158 -25.13 -3.91 -4.77
C ALA A 158 -24.00 -3.89 -5.80
N THR A 159 -23.00 -4.77 -5.65
CA THR A 159 -21.84 -4.82 -6.53
C THR A 159 -22.18 -5.47 -7.86
N LYS A 160 -22.32 -4.65 -8.91
CA LYS A 160 -22.53 -5.13 -10.30
C LYS A 160 -21.25 -5.64 -10.94
N ASP A 161 -20.09 -5.24 -10.41
CA ASP A 161 -18.78 -5.67 -10.89
C ASP A 161 -18.51 -7.12 -10.46
N ARG A 162 -17.98 -7.88 -11.38
CA ARG A 162 -17.61 -9.30 -11.18
C ARG A 162 -16.10 -9.51 -11.09
N SER A 163 -15.30 -8.43 -11.07
CA SER A 163 -13.84 -8.49 -11.06
C SER A 163 -13.31 -9.34 -9.92
N ALA A 164 -13.81 -9.13 -8.71
CA ALA A 164 -13.43 -9.88 -7.50
C ALA A 164 -13.67 -11.39 -7.66
N ARG A 165 -14.85 -11.78 -8.16
CA ARG A 165 -15.21 -13.17 -8.41
C ARG A 165 -14.31 -13.82 -9.47
N ILE A 166 -14.01 -13.09 -10.54
CA ILE A 166 -13.16 -13.57 -11.63
C ILE A 166 -11.73 -13.75 -11.14
N ILE A 167 -11.18 -12.81 -10.36
CA ILE A 167 -9.84 -12.96 -9.76
C ILE A 167 -9.77 -14.24 -8.93
N ASP A 168 -10.74 -14.46 -8.07
CA ASP A 168 -10.80 -15.66 -7.22
C ASP A 168 -10.84 -16.97 -8.00
N LEU A 169 -11.44 -16.99 -9.19
CA LEU A 169 -11.55 -18.16 -10.05
C LEU A 169 -10.30 -18.40 -10.90
N VAL A 170 -9.63 -17.33 -11.34
CA VAL A 170 -8.62 -17.39 -12.41
C VAL A 170 -7.20 -17.17 -11.89
N ALA A 171 -7.05 -16.20 -10.96
CA ALA A 171 -5.76 -15.80 -10.40
C ALA A 171 -5.91 -15.54 -8.90
N PRO A 172 -6.18 -16.57 -8.07
CA PRO A 172 -6.34 -16.42 -6.64
C PRO A 172 -5.11 -15.78 -6.01
N ILE A 173 -5.32 -14.87 -5.08
CA ILE A 173 -4.27 -14.12 -4.38
C ILE A 173 -4.17 -14.66 -2.96
N GLY A 174 -2.95 -14.85 -2.46
CA GLY A 174 -2.70 -15.27 -1.08
C GLY A 174 -1.88 -14.24 -0.31
N LYS A 175 -1.91 -14.34 1.01
CA LYS A 175 -1.04 -13.57 1.91
C LYS A 175 0.43 -13.87 1.57
N GLY A 176 1.21 -12.83 1.30
CA GLY A 176 2.59 -12.98 0.82
C GLY A 176 2.76 -13.03 -0.71
N GLN A 177 1.69 -12.83 -1.48
CA GLN A 177 1.72 -12.87 -2.94
C GLN A 177 2.52 -11.71 -3.54
N ARG A 178 3.27 -12.00 -4.62
CA ARG A 178 3.84 -11.00 -5.52
C ARG A 178 3.03 -11.00 -6.81
N SER A 179 1.99 -10.18 -6.87
CA SER A 179 1.07 -10.14 -8.01
C SER A 179 1.32 -8.94 -8.92
N LEU A 180 1.34 -9.18 -10.23
CA LEU A 180 1.40 -8.14 -11.24
C LEU A 180 0.05 -8.01 -11.95
N ILE A 181 -0.50 -6.79 -11.97
CA ILE A 181 -1.60 -6.42 -12.86
C ILE A 181 -0.98 -5.82 -14.12
N VAL A 182 -0.93 -6.61 -15.17
CA VAL A 182 -0.34 -6.23 -16.46
C VAL A 182 -1.40 -5.46 -17.25
N ALA A 183 -1.18 -4.16 -17.43
CA ALA A 183 -2.23 -3.28 -17.94
C ALA A 183 -1.75 -2.41 -19.12
N PRO A 184 -2.32 -2.58 -20.31
CA PRO A 184 -2.26 -1.57 -21.35
C PRO A 184 -3.02 -0.30 -20.92
N PRO A 185 -2.73 0.86 -21.52
CA PRO A 185 -3.48 2.09 -21.24
C PRO A 185 -5.00 1.93 -21.49
N ARG A 186 -5.82 2.54 -20.63
CA ARG A 186 -7.29 2.62 -20.74
C ARG A 186 -8.01 1.27 -20.61
N THR A 187 -7.50 0.33 -19.84
CA THR A 187 -8.12 -0.99 -19.61
C THR A 187 -8.88 -1.11 -18.28
N GLY A 188 -9.04 -0.03 -17.53
CA GLY A 188 -9.76 -0.04 -16.26
C GLY A 188 -8.91 -0.44 -15.05
N LYS A 189 -7.59 -0.29 -15.15
CA LYS A 189 -6.60 -0.60 -14.11
C LYS A 189 -6.97 -0.02 -12.73
N THR A 190 -7.26 1.27 -12.66
CA THR A 190 -7.56 1.99 -11.42
C THR A 190 -8.82 1.45 -10.74
N VAL A 191 -9.88 1.19 -11.53
CA VAL A 191 -11.13 0.59 -11.01
C VAL A 191 -10.87 -0.80 -10.46
N LEU A 192 -10.04 -1.60 -11.14
CA LEU A 192 -9.68 -2.93 -10.65
C LEU A 192 -8.94 -2.86 -9.31
N LEU A 193 -8.00 -1.92 -9.14
CA LEU A 193 -7.31 -1.70 -7.87
C LEU A 193 -8.25 -1.26 -6.76
N GLN A 194 -9.20 -0.36 -7.03
CA GLN A 194 -10.23 0.06 -6.08
C GLN A 194 -11.10 -1.13 -5.64
N ASN A 195 -11.49 -1.99 -6.57
CA ASN A 195 -12.25 -3.20 -6.27
C ASN A 195 -11.46 -4.18 -5.39
N ILE A 196 -10.18 -4.39 -5.68
CA ILE A 196 -9.27 -5.22 -4.85
C ILE A 196 -9.14 -4.61 -3.46
N ALA A 197 -8.90 -3.30 -3.34
CA ALA A 197 -8.82 -2.60 -2.06
C ALA A 197 -10.10 -2.80 -1.23
N SER A 198 -11.26 -2.54 -1.83
CA SER A 198 -12.56 -2.71 -1.18
C SER A 198 -12.81 -4.16 -0.75
N SER A 199 -12.37 -5.14 -1.53
CA SER A 199 -12.49 -6.56 -1.18
C SER A 199 -11.63 -6.91 0.03
N ILE A 200 -10.39 -6.45 0.06
CA ILE A 200 -9.48 -6.66 1.19
C ILE A 200 -10.04 -6.03 2.46
N GLU A 201 -10.51 -4.79 2.40
CA GLU A 201 -11.08 -4.09 3.55
C GLU A 201 -12.32 -4.78 4.13
N LYS A 202 -13.16 -5.35 3.26
CA LYS A 202 -14.39 -6.04 3.69
C LYS A 202 -14.13 -7.44 4.22
N ASN A 203 -13.28 -8.20 3.55
CA ASN A 203 -13.08 -9.62 3.82
C ASN A 203 -11.91 -9.89 4.76
N HIS A 204 -10.92 -8.97 4.81
CA HIS A 204 -9.67 -9.11 5.56
C HIS A 204 -9.36 -7.86 6.38
N PRO A 205 -10.23 -7.47 7.34
CA PRO A 205 -10.02 -6.28 8.17
C PRO A 205 -8.79 -6.41 9.10
N GLU A 206 -8.24 -7.61 9.26
CA GLU A 206 -6.99 -7.87 9.97
C GLU A 206 -5.76 -7.38 9.21
N CYS A 207 -5.86 -7.25 7.87
CA CYS A 207 -4.76 -6.82 7.01
C CYS A 207 -4.57 -5.30 7.08
N TYR A 208 -3.31 -4.87 7.20
CA TYR A 208 -2.96 -3.47 7.07
C TYR A 208 -2.80 -3.11 5.58
N LEU A 209 -3.75 -2.36 5.05
CA LEU A 209 -3.78 -1.98 3.64
C LEU A 209 -3.08 -0.64 3.40
N ILE A 210 -2.10 -0.64 2.49
CA ILE A 210 -1.42 0.56 2.01
C ILE A 210 -1.62 0.65 0.49
N VAL A 211 -2.09 1.78 0.00
CA VAL A 211 -2.12 2.11 -1.43
C VAL A 211 -1.02 3.12 -1.72
N LEU A 212 -0.07 2.74 -2.56
CA LEU A 212 1.07 3.57 -2.96
C LEU A 212 0.92 3.99 -4.42
N LEU A 213 0.70 5.28 -4.65
CA LEU A 213 0.52 5.88 -5.97
C LEU A 213 1.76 6.67 -6.35
N ILE A 214 2.47 6.23 -7.40
CA ILE A 214 3.71 6.85 -7.88
C ILE A 214 3.51 7.44 -9.26
N ASP A 215 3.78 8.74 -9.40
CA ASP A 215 3.69 9.49 -10.66
C ASP A 215 2.26 9.42 -11.25
N GLU A 216 1.24 9.33 -10.38
CA GLU A 216 -0.18 9.37 -10.76
C GLU A 216 -0.74 10.80 -10.72
N ARG A 217 -1.91 11.01 -11.29
CA ARG A 217 -2.56 12.32 -11.36
C ARG A 217 -3.21 12.68 -10.02
N PRO A 218 -3.20 13.95 -9.61
CA PRO A 218 -3.84 14.40 -8.35
C PRO A 218 -5.32 14.01 -8.24
N GLU A 219 -6.08 14.05 -9.34
CA GLU A 219 -7.48 13.63 -9.36
C GLU A 219 -7.65 12.13 -9.11
N GLU A 220 -6.75 11.27 -9.60
CA GLU A 220 -6.76 9.82 -9.35
C GLU A 220 -6.37 9.52 -7.89
N VAL A 221 -5.46 10.30 -7.32
CA VAL A 221 -5.11 10.22 -5.89
C VAL A 221 -6.32 10.56 -5.01
N THR A 222 -6.99 11.66 -5.32
CA THR A 222 -8.20 12.09 -4.58
C THR A 222 -9.32 11.05 -4.67
N ASP A 223 -9.53 10.45 -5.84
CA ASP A 223 -10.53 9.41 -6.04
C ASP A 223 -10.21 8.16 -5.22
N MET A 224 -8.94 7.74 -5.21
CA MET A 224 -8.48 6.61 -4.38
C MET A 224 -8.66 6.90 -2.89
N GLN A 225 -8.29 8.09 -2.41
CA GLN A 225 -8.45 8.49 -1.00
C GLN A 225 -9.92 8.51 -0.55
N ARG A 226 -10.86 8.77 -1.46
CA ARG A 226 -12.30 8.76 -1.16
C ARG A 226 -12.90 7.36 -1.18
N SER A 227 -12.34 6.46 -1.97
CA SER A 227 -12.88 5.12 -2.19
C SER A 227 -12.28 4.05 -1.28
N VAL A 228 -11.08 4.28 -0.71
CA VAL A 228 -10.33 3.34 0.11
C VAL A 228 -10.19 3.88 1.53
N LYS A 229 -10.45 3.05 2.54
CA LYS A 229 -10.27 3.39 3.96
C LYS A 229 -8.85 3.13 4.46
N GLY A 230 -8.08 2.29 3.73
CA GLY A 230 -6.68 2.03 4.02
C GLY A 230 -5.81 3.28 3.89
N GLU A 231 -4.56 3.16 4.25
CA GLU A 231 -3.59 4.24 4.11
C GLU A 231 -3.27 4.50 2.64
N VAL A 232 -3.53 5.71 2.14
CA VAL A 232 -3.21 6.13 0.78
C VAL A 232 -2.04 7.10 0.81
N VAL A 233 -0.92 6.69 0.24
CA VAL A 233 0.32 7.46 0.14
C VAL A 233 0.62 7.71 -1.33
N SER A 234 0.97 8.92 -1.67
CA SER A 234 1.17 9.30 -3.07
C SER A 234 2.37 10.22 -3.29
N SER A 235 2.90 10.15 -4.49
CA SER A 235 3.78 11.17 -5.06
C SER A 235 3.34 11.38 -6.50
N THR A 236 2.77 12.57 -6.76
CA THR A 236 2.11 12.90 -8.02
C THR A 236 3.08 13.26 -9.15
N PHE A 237 2.62 13.27 -10.40
CA PHE A 237 3.46 13.43 -11.59
C PHE A 237 4.23 14.76 -11.66
N ASP A 238 3.78 15.77 -10.92
CA ASP A 238 4.41 17.09 -10.84
C ASP A 238 5.58 17.13 -9.83
N GLU A 239 5.78 16.07 -9.06
CA GLU A 239 6.86 15.94 -8.10
C GLU A 239 8.13 15.32 -8.73
N PRO A 240 9.34 15.63 -8.21
CA PRO A 240 10.58 15.08 -8.75
C PRO A 240 10.74 13.58 -8.45
N ALA A 241 11.49 12.87 -9.30
CA ALA A 241 11.75 11.44 -9.17
C ALA A 241 12.36 11.05 -7.81
N THR A 242 13.18 11.93 -7.22
CA THR A 242 13.75 11.73 -5.87
C THR A 242 12.67 11.55 -4.81
N ARG A 243 11.55 12.25 -4.95
CA ARG A 243 10.43 12.12 -4.04
C ARG A 243 9.69 10.79 -4.23
N HIS A 244 9.45 10.37 -5.47
CA HIS A 244 8.86 9.06 -5.74
C HIS A 244 9.65 7.93 -5.08
N VAL A 245 10.99 8.01 -5.15
CA VAL A 245 11.88 7.05 -4.50
C VAL A 245 11.76 7.13 -2.98
N ALA A 246 11.87 8.32 -2.38
CA ALA A 246 11.83 8.50 -0.93
C ALA A 246 10.52 7.98 -0.30
N VAL A 247 9.37 8.33 -0.92
CA VAL A 247 8.06 7.85 -0.45
C VAL A 247 7.96 6.33 -0.53
N SER A 248 8.40 5.73 -1.63
CA SER A 248 8.37 4.27 -1.78
C SER A 248 9.25 3.56 -0.75
N GLU A 249 10.40 4.14 -0.40
CA GLU A 249 11.30 3.58 0.61
C GLU A 249 10.70 3.67 2.01
N MET A 250 10.03 4.76 2.35
CA MET A 250 9.31 4.87 3.63
C MET A 250 8.19 3.84 3.74
N VAL A 251 7.40 3.65 2.67
CA VAL A 251 6.31 2.67 2.65
C VAL A 251 6.82 1.25 2.84
N ILE A 252 7.87 0.84 2.11
CA ILE A 252 8.37 -0.54 2.23
C ILE A 252 9.03 -0.79 3.59
N GLU A 253 9.74 0.18 4.16
CA GLU A 253 10.33 0.02 5.49
C GLU A 253 9.24 -0.05 6.56
N LYS A 254 8.17 0.77 6.48
CA LYS A 254 7.00 0.64 7.35
C LYS A 254 6.38 -0.74 7.25
N ALA A 255 6.12 -1.21 6.05
CA ALA A 255 5.53 -2.54 5.83
C ALA A 255 6.39 -3.66 6.47
N LYS A 256 7.70 -3.62 6.28
CA LYS A 256 8.61 -4.58 6.91
C LYS A 256 8.55 -4.54 8.44
N ARG A 257 8.50 -3.33 9.04
CA ARG A 257 8.37 -3.18 10.50
C ARG A 257 7.08 -3.81 11.01
N LEU A 258 5.95 -3.57 10.33
CA LEU A 258 4.67 -4.17 10.71
C LEU A 258 4.70 -5.71 10.61
N VAL A 259 5.34 -6.27 9.57
CA VAL A 259 5.49 -7.73 9.42
C VAL A 259 6.37 -8.33 10.52
N GLU A 260 7.43 -7.63 10.97
CA GLU A 260 8.23 -8.06 12.14
C GLU A 260 7.39 -8.20 13.41
N HIS A 261 6.27 -7.49 13.49
CA HIS A 261 5.25 -7.58 14.53
C HIS A 261 4.09 -8.54 14.17
N LYS A 262 4.34 -9.48 13.26
CA LYS A 262 3.38 -10.53 12.83
C LYS A 262 2.08 -9.99 12.23
N ARG A 263 2.13 -8.78 11.64
CA ARG A 263 1.01 -8.20 10.93
C ARG A 263 0.98 -8.66 9.49
N ASP A 264 -0.23 -8.85 8.96
CA ASP A 264 -0.44 -9.05 7.53
C ASP A 264 -0.57 -7.68 6.87
N VAL A 265 0.34 -7.40 5.93
CA VAL A 265 0.39 -6.12 5.22
C VAL A 265 0.14 -6.34 3.74
N VAL A 266 -0.74 -5.54 3.16
CA VAL A 266 -1.00 -5.55 1.72
C VAL A 266 -0.64 -4.18 1.14
N ILE A 267 0.25 -4.15 0.15
CA ILE A 267 0.58 -2.95 -0.62
C ILE A 267 -0.03 -3.07 -2.01
N LEU A 268 -0.87 -2.11 -2.37
CA LEU A 268 -1.31 -1.90 -3.75
C LEU A 268 -0.45 -0.80 -4.35
N LEU A 269 0.37 -1.13 -5.35
CA LEU A 269 1.31 -0.19 -5.99
C LEU A 269 0.87 0.17 -7.40
N ASP A 270 0.57 1.41 -7.63
CA ASP A 270 0.34 1.97 -8.96
C ASP A 270 1.34 3.07 -9.29
N SER A 271 2.39 2.82 -10.09
CA SER A 271 2.76 1.59 -10.75
C SER A 271 4.24 1.25 -10.56
N VAL A 272 4.57 -0.04 -10.64
CA VAL A 272 5.97 -0.48 -10.61
C VAL A 272 6.78 0.02 -11.80
N THR A 273 6.14 0.25 -12.94
CA THR A 273 6.78 0.81 -14.14
C THR A 273 7.27 2.24 -13.87
N ARG A 274 6.43 3.07 -13.27
CA ARG A 274 6.78 4.46 -12.94
C ARG A 274 7.80 4.53 -11.82
N LEU A 275 7.70 3.63 -10.84
CA LEU A 275 8.71 3.48 -9.80
C LEU A 275 10.07 3.11 -10.41
N GLY A 276 10.11 2.16 -11.35
CA GLY A 276 11.32 1.80 -12.07
C GLY A 276 11.94 2.96 -12.85
N ARG A 277 11.12 3.79 -13.50
CA ARG A 277 11.56 5.03 -14.18
C ARG A 277 12.17 6.02 -13.19
N ALA A 278 11.52 6.22 -12.03
CA ALA A 278 12.01 7.12 -10.99
C ALA A 278 13.40 6.69 -10.48
N PHE A 279 13.57 5.41 -10.19
CA PHE A 279 14.86 4.88 -9.80
C PHE A 279 15.93 5.02 -10.90
N ASN A 280 15.55 4.83 -12.18
CA ASN A 280 16.48 5.03 -13.29
C ASN A 280 16.96 6.47 -13.41
N THR A 281 16.13 7.43 -13.00
CA THR A 281 16.49 8.86 -13.00
C THR A 281 17.40 9.22 -11.82
N VAL A 282 17.19 8.60 -10.66
CA VAL A 282 17.84 8.98 -9.39
C VAL A 282 19.15 8.24 -9.15
N VAL A 283 19.28 7.00 -9.64
CA VAL A 283 20.47 6.17 -9.40
C VAL A 283 21.67 6.79 -10.15
N PRO A 284 22.84 6.94 -9.48
CA PRO A 284 24.06 7.34 -10.14
C PRO A 284 24.40 6.42 -11.32
N SER A 285 24.78 7.03 -12.46
CA SER A 285 25.09 6.27 -13.67
C SER A 285 26.19 5.25 -13.42
N SER A 286 25.92 3.98 -13.74
CA SER A 286 26.91 2.90 -13.70
C SER A 286 27.89 2.94 -14.89
N GLY A 287 27.62 3.77 -15.90
CA GLY A 287 28.31 3.76 -17.19
C GLY A 287 27.90 2.61 -18.11
N LYS A 288 27.00 1.72 -17.67
CA LYS A 288 26.44 0.62 -18.45
C LYS A 288 24.94 0.80 -18.60
N VAL A 289 24.51 1.07 -19.84
CA VAL A 289 23.09 1.27 -20.16
C VAL A 289 22.59 0.03 -20.92
N LEU A 290 21.50 -0.55 -20.41
CA LEU A 290 20.80 -1.66 -21.05
C LEU A 290 19.89 -1.15 -22.18
N THR A 291 19.32 -2.09 -22.94
CA THR A 291 18.30 -1.77 -23.95
C THR A 291 17.18 -0.91 -23.32
N GLY A 292 16.66 0.05 -24.05
CA GLY A 292 15.61 0.96 -23.58
C GLY A 292 16.09 2.10 -22.68
N GLY A 293 17.41 2.30 -22.52
CA GLY A 293 17.95 3.42 -21.72
C GLY A 293 17.91 3.20 -20.20
N VAL A 294 17.85 1.94 -19.77
CA VAL A 294 17.84 1.58 -18.34
C VAL A 294 19.28 1.38 -17.86
N ASP A 295 19.68 2.10 -16.81
CA ASP A 295 20.98 1.85 -16.16
C ASP A 295 21.00 0.44 -15.53
N ALA A 296 22.15 -0.24 -15.63
CA ALA A 296 22.31 -1.61 -15.16
C ALA A 296 21.97 -1.81 -13.68
N ASN A 297 22.12 -0.77 -12.84
CA ASN A 297 21.84 -0.80 -11.41
C ASN A 297 20.45 -0.25 -11.03
N ALA A 298 19.74 0.39 -11.98
CA ALA A 298 18.51 1.13 -11.71
C ALA A 298 17.39 0.27 -11.12
N LEU A 299 17.25 -0.96 -11.60
CA LEU A 299 16.14 -1.82 -11.20
C LEU A 299 16.41 -2.70 -9.97
N GLN A 300 17.62 -2.66 -9.38
CA GLN A 300 17.93 -3.47 -8.21
C GLN A 300 17.05 -3.12 -6.99
N ARG A 301 16.92 -1.83 -6.67
CA ARG A 301 16.12 -1.37 -5.51
C ARG A 301 14.63 -1.62 -5.72
N PRO A 302 14.00 -1.23 -6.84
CA PRO A 302 12.59 -1.54 -7.09
C PRO A 302 12.31 -3.05 -7.17
N LYS A 303 13.24 -3.88 -7.68
CA LYS A 303 13.10 -5.35 -7.60
C LYS A 303 13.16 -5.86 -6.16
N ARG A 304 14.00 -5.29 -5.30
CA ARG A 304 14.02 -5.60 -3.87
C ARG A 304 12.73 -5.18 -3.17
N PHE A 305 12.16 -4.04 -3.56
CA PHE A 305 10.85 -3.59 -3.09
C PHE A 305 9.79 -4.66 -3.39
N PHE A 306 9.58 -4.99 -4.65
CA PHE A 306 8.59 -5.99 -5.08
C PHE A 306 8.91 -7.40 -4.57
N GLY A 307 10.19 -7.78 -4.56
CA GLY A 307 10.68 -9.06 -4.05
C GLY A 307 10.61 -9.23 -2.54
N ALA A 308 10.33 -8.16 -1.78
CA ALA A 308 10.12 -8.25 -0.34
C ALA A 308 8.83 -8.99 0.02
N ALA A 309 7.83 -9.02 -0.89
CA ALA A 309 6.58 -9.74 -0.65
C ALA A 309 6.82 -11.22 -0.42
N ARG A 310 6.34 -11.72 0.71
CA ARG A 310 6.46 -13.11 1.18
C ARG A 310 5.49 -13.42 2.28
N ASN A 311 5.09 -14.67 2.40
CA ASN A 311 4.50 -15.21 3.61
C ASN A 311 5.62 -15.63 4.58
N ILE A 312 5.38 -15.59 5.88
CA ILE A 312 6.41 -15.77 6.92
C ILE A 312 6.02 -16.90 7.88
N GLU A 313 6.95 -17.83 8.12
CA GLU A 313 6.75 -18.97 9.03
C GLU A 313 6.51 -18.53 10.47
N GLU A 314 7.20 -17.50 10.92
CA GLU A 314 7.08 -16.95 12.28
C GLU A 314 5.78 -16.16 12.50
N GLY A 315 5.00 -15.94 11.44
CA GLY A 315 3.73 -15.21 11.41
C GLY A 315 3.84 -13.83 10.77
N GLY A 316 2.71 -13.36 10.25
CA GLY A 316 2.63 -12.16 9.43
C GLY A 316 2.98 -12.42 7.96
N SER A 317 2.64 -11.47 7.12
CA SER A 317 2.90 -11.56 5.67
C SER A 317 3.03 -10.18 5.04
N LEU A 318 3.78 -10.10 3.95
CA LEU A 318 3.81 -8.94 3.06
C LEU A 318 3.33 -9.34 1.68
N THR A 319 2.17 -8.84 1.29
CA THR A 319 1.59 -9.00 -0.04
C THR A 319 1.79 -7.74 -0.85
N ILE A 320 2.26 -7.84 -2.09
CA ILE A 320 2.38 -6.69 -3.00
C ILE A 320 1.65 -7.00 -4.29
N ILE A 321 0.65 -6.20 -4.60
CA ILE A 321 -0.10 -6.22 -5.85
C ILE A 321 0.26 -4.95 -6.62
N ALA A 322 1.07 -5.08 -7.66
CA ALA A 322 1.60 -3.94 -8.40
C ALA A 322 1.07 -3.89 -9.83
N THR A 323 0.75 -2.71 -10.33
CA THR A 323 0.45 -2.53 -11.75
C THR A 323 1.73 -2.39 -12.55
N ALA A 324 1.79 -3.06 -13.69
CA ALA A 324 2.84 -2.93 -14.68
C ALA A 324 2.23 -2.43 -16.00
N LEU A 325 2.76 -1.33 -16.52
CA LEU A 325 2.27 -0.71 -17.75
C LEU A 325 2.94 -1.35 -18.96
N ILE A 326 2.15 -1.78 -19.92
CA ILE A 326 2.61 -2.34 -21.20
C ILE A 326 1.97 -1.56 -22.37
N ASP A 327 2.45 -1.78 -23.59
CA ASP A 327 1.95 -1.15 -24.81
C ASP A 327 1.93 0.40 -24.75
N THR A 328 2.88 0.97 -24.02
CA THR A 328 3.04 2.43 -23.89
C THR A 328 3.82 3.06 -25.04
N GLY A 329 4.42 2.25 -25.91
CA GLY A 329 5.36 2.69 -26.95
C GLY A 329 6.78 2.99 -26.42
N SER A 330 7.04 2.78 -25.13
CA SER A 330 8.34 2.99 -24.49
C SER A 330 9.10 1.67 -24.35
N ARG A 331 10.28 1.57 -24.97
CA ARG A 331 11.18 0.42 -24.79
C ARG A 331 11.68 0.27 -23.35
N MET A 332 11.78 1.38 -22.62
CA MET A 332 12.12 1.36 -21.20
C MET A 332 11.07 0.57 -20.40
N ASP A 333 9.78 0.81 -20.66
CA ASP A 333 8.69 0.12 -19.99
C ASP A 333 8.67 -1.38 -20.27
N GLU A 334 8.99 -1.76 -21.50
CA GLU A 334 9.12 -3.16 -21.89
C GLU A 334 10.23 -3.86 -21.09
N VAL A 335 11.39 -3.22 -20.95
CA VAL A 335 12.51 -3.75 -20.15
C VAL A 335 12.12 -3.85 -18.68
N ILE A 336 11.51 -2.79 -18.13
CA ILE A 336 11.03 -2.78 -16.74
C ILE A 336 10.03 -3.93 -16.53
N PHE A 337 9.05 -4.09 -17.41
CA PHE A 337 8.05 -5.15 -17.32
C PHE A 337 8.68 -6.54 -17.31
N GLU A 338 9.57 -6.84 -18.24
CA GLU A 338 10.23 -8.15 -18.32
C GLU A 338 11.05 -8.45 -17.04
N GLU A 339 11.73 -7.46 -16.48
CA GLU A 339 12.48 -7.61 -15.23
C GLU A 339 11.59 -7.93 -14.02
N PHE A 340 10.37 -7.34 -13.95
CA PHE A 340 9.43 -7.60 -12.86
C PHE A 340 8.61 -8.87 -13.06
N LYS A 341 8.29 -9.23 -14.31
CA LYS A 341 7.60 -10.47 -14.64
C LYS A 341 8.32 -11.70 -14.11
N GLY A 342 9.66 -11.71 -14.20
CA GLY A 342 10.48 -12.76 -13.62
C GLY A 342 10.45 -12.84 -12.08
N THR A 343 10.06 -11.77 -11.40
CA THR A 343 10.02 -11.70 -9.93
C THR A 343 8.63 -12.05 -9.38
N GLY A 344 7.57 -11.82 -10.13
CA GLY A 344 6.19 -12.11 -9.75
C GLY A 344 5.87 -13.61 -9.69
N ASN A 345 4.87 -13.97 -8.90
CA ASN A 345 4.32 -15.31 -8.79
C ASN A 345 2.80 -15.38 -9.04
N SER A 346 2.18 -14.26 -9.45
CA SER A 346 0.80 -14.15 -9.90
C SER A 346 0.70 -13.04 -10.93
N GLU A 347 -0.09 -13.25 -11.97
CA GLU A 347 -0.33 -12.26 -13.02
C GLU A 347 -1.83 -12.14 -13.30
N ILE A 348 -2.33 -10.91 -13.31
CA ILE A 348 -3.66 -10.52 -13.76
C ILE A 348 -3.46 -9.66 -15.02
N VAL A 349 -3.78 -10.22 -16.18
CA VAL A 349 -3.52 -9.58 -17.47
C VAL A 349 -4.77 -8.88 -17.96
N LEU A 350 -4.69 -7.58 -18.20
CA LEU A 350 -5.74 -6.80 -18.85
C LEU A 350 -5.47 -6.72 -20.36
N ASP A 351 -6.52 -6.70 -21.16
CA ASP A 351 -6.44 -6.67 -22.62
C ASP A 351 -7.23 -5.46 -23.19
N ARG A 352 -6.54 -4.70 -24.05
CA ARG A 352 -7.12 -3.52 -24.68
C ARG A 352 -8.27 -3.85 -25.63
N LYS A 353 -8.21 -4.97 -26.35
CA LYS A 353 -9.26 -5.38 -27.31
C LYS A 353 -10.59 -5.66 -26.59
N ILE A 354 -10.51 -6.21 -25.36
CA ILE A 354 -11.68 -6.44 -24.50
C ILE A 354 -12.24 -5.08 -24.05
N ALA A 355 -11.38 -4.17 -23.58
CA ALA A 355 -11.78 -2.83 -23.15
C ALA A 355 -12.40 -2.00 -24.29
N ASP A 356 -11.84 -2.09 -25.50
CA ASP A 356 -12.37 -1.40 -26.69
C ASP A 356 -13.81 -1.86 -27.05
N LYS A 357 -14.16 -3.12 -26.74
CA LYS A 357 -15.52 -3.66 -26.83
C LYS A 357 -16.42 -3.30 -25.65
N ARG A 358 -15.93 -2.51 -24.68
CA ARG A 358 -16.64 -2.14 -23.45
C ARG A 358 -17.04 -3.33 -22.57
N VAL A 359 -16.28 -4.42 -22.63
CA VAL A 359 -16.42 -5.55 -21.71
C VAL A 359 -15.51 -5.33 -20.50
N PHE A 360 -16.09 -5.35 -19.30
CA PHE A 360 -15.36 -5.14 -18.04
C PHE A 360 -15.75 -6.18 -16.99
N PRO A 361 -14.76 -6.69 -16.19
CA PRO A 361 -13.34 -6.33 -16.25
C PRO A 361 -12.71 -6.77 -17.58
N ALA A 362 -11.83 -5.93 -18.12
CA ALA A 362 -11.15 -6.20 -19.40
C ALA A 362 -9.98 -7.19 -19.20
N MET A 363 -10.25 -8.32 -18.56
CA MET A 363 -9.25 -9.30 -18.12
C MET A 363 -9.08 -10.41 -19.17
N ASP A 364 -7.86 -10.66 -19.58
CA ASP A 364 -7.47 -11.86 -20.33
C ASP A 364 -7.37 -13.04 -19.34
N ILE A 365 -8.46 -13.76 -19.18
CA ILE A 365 -8.56 -14.87 -18.23
C ILE A 365 -7.74 -16.10 -18.64
N LEU A 366 -7.30 -16.18 -19.89
CA LEU A 366 -6.48 -17.28 -20.38
C LEU A 366 -4.98 -17.08 -20.07
N LYS A 367 -4.54 -15.82 -19.96
CA LYS A 367 -3.16 -15.45 -19.61
C LYS A 367 -2.99 -15.15 -18.12
N SER A 368 -4.07 -14.90 -17.40
CA SER A 368 -4.02 -14.65 -15.96
C SER A 368 -3.88 -15.95 -15.17
N GLY A 369 -3.18 -15.89 -14.03
CA GLY A 369 -3.01 -17.06 -13.18
C GLY A 369 -2.03 -16.85 -12.03
N THR A 370 -2.05 -17.78 -11.08
CA THR A 370 -1.21 -17.77 -9.88
C THR A 370 -0.39 -19.06 -9.81
N ARG A 371 0.91 -18.94 -9.54
CA ARG A 371 1.79 -20.08 -9.30
C ARG A 371 1.45 -20.69 -7.95
N LYS A 372 1.47 -22.05 -7.87
CA LYS A 372 1.16 -22.77 -6.64
C LYS A 372 -0.26 -22.47 -6.11
N GLU A 373 -1.22 -22.27 -7.01
CA GLU A 373 -2.62 -22.06 -6.65
C GLU A 373 -3.23 -23.22 -5.84
N ASP A 374 -2.63 -24.40 -5.94
CA ASP A 374 -2.97 -25.60 -5.17
C ASP A 374 -2.78 -25.42 -3.65
N LEU A 375 -2.00 -24.43 -3.22
CA LEU A 375 -1.86 -24.07 -1.81
C LEU A 375 -2.98 -23.11 -1.33
N LEU A 376 -3.65 -22.42 -2.26
CA LEU A 376 -4.65 -21.37 -1.97
C LEU A 376 -6.10 -21.85 -2.17
N VAL A 377 -6.30 -22.87 -2.99
CA VAL A 377 -7.61 -23.36 -3.39
C VAL A 377 -7.74 -24.81 -2.95
N ASP A 378 -8.88 -25.15 -2.34
CA ASP A 378 -9.11 -26.53 -1.95
C ASP A 378 -9.20 -27.47 -3.16
N LYS A 379 -8.96 -28.77 -2.93
CA LYS A 379 -8.85 -29.77 -4.02
C LYS A 379 -10.10 -29.89 -4.88
N VAL A 380 -11.29 -29.69 -4.30
CA VAL A 380 -12.57 -29.81 -4.99
C VAL A 380 -12.73 -28.64 -5.95
N ASP A 381 -12.55 -27.42 -5.45
CA ASP A 381 -12.68 -26.19 -6.23
C ASP A 381 -11.56 -26.08 -7.27
N LEU A 382 -10.35 -26.55 -6.94
CA LEU A 382 -9.24 -26.62 -7.90
C LEU A 382 -9.58 -27.52 -9.08
N THR A 383 -10.21 -28.69 -8.83
CA THR A 383 -10.67 -29.58 -9.91
C THR A 383 -11.73 -28.90 -10.79
N LYS A 384 -12.69 -28.19 -10.19
CA LYS A 384 -13.71 -27.42 -10.93
C LYS A 384 -13.05 -26.29 -11.74
N THR A 385 -12.06 -25.61 -11.19
CA THR A 385 -11.28 -24.58 -11.88
C THR A 385 -10.56 -25.15 -13.11
N PHE A 386 -9.97 -26.34 -13.02
CA PHE A 386 -9.37 -27.01 -14.19
C PHE A 386 -10.40 -27.36 -15.28
N VAL A 387 -11.61 -27.80 -14.87
CA VAL A 387 -12.71 -28.04 -15.82
C VAL A 387 -13.12 -26.73 -16.49
N LEU A 388 -13.26 -25.64 -15.72
CA LEU A 388 -13.58 -24.32 -16.24
C LEU A 388 -12.53 -23.86 -17.28
N ARG A 389 -11.25 -23.95 -16.96
CA ARG A 389 -10.16 -23.60 -17.88
C ARG A 389 -10.21 -24.43 -19.16
N ARG A 390 -10.52 -25.71 -19.07
CA ARG A 390 -10.66 -26.59 -20.24
C ARG A 390 -11.80 -26.15 -21.16
N ILE A 391 -12.89 -25.64 -20.59
CA ILE A 391 -14.02 -25.09 -21.37
C ILE A 391 -13.62 -23.76 -22.02
N LEU A 392 -12.88 -22.90 -21.31
CA LEU A 392 -12.50 -21.56 -21.77
C LEU A 392 -11.34 -21.56 -22.79
N ASN A 393 -10.39 -22.47 -22.66
CA ASN A 393 -9.17 -22.51 -23.50
C ASN A 393 -9.41 -22.55 -25.03
N PRO A 394 -10.40 -23.25 -25.58
CA PRO A 394 -10.67 -23.24 -27.03
C PRO A 394 -11.37 -21.95 -27.49
N MET A 395 -11.82 -21.07 -26.58
CA MET A 395 -12.47 -19.81 -26.91
C MET A 395 -11.44 -18.72 -27.20
N GLY A 396 -11.81 -17.73 -28.00
CA GLY A 396 -11.02 -16.50 -28.13
C GLY A 396 -11.03 -15.69 -26.82
N THR A 397 -10.01 -14.87 -26.60
CA THR A 397 -9.84 -14.10 -25.34
C THR A 397 -11.09 -13.32 -24.94
N THR A 398 -11.74 -12.62 -25.91
CA THR A 398 -12.96 -11.86 -25.63
C THR A 398 -14.14 -12.77 -25.35
N ASP A 399 -14.31 -13.82 -26.14
CA ASP A 399 -15.44 -14.74 -26.00
C ASP A 399 -15.38 -15.49 -24.66
N ALA A 400 -14.19 -15.84 -24.21
CA ALA A 400 -13.96 -16.50 -22.93
C ALA A 400 -14.42 -15.62 -21.74
N ILE A 401 -14.03 -14.34 -21.72
CA ILE A 401 -14.44 -13.44 -20.63
C ILE A 401 -15.92 -13.09 -20.69
N GLU A 402 -16.49 -12.87 -21.88
CA GLU A 402 -17.93 -12.62 -22.05
C GLU A 402 -18.76 -13.83 -21.60
N PHE A 403 -18.33 -15.04 -21.97
CA PHE A 403 -18.94 -16.28 -21.51
C PHE A 403 -18.91 -16.38 -19.98
N LEU A 404 -17.75 -16.19 -19.37
CA LEU A 404 -17.59 -16.27 -17.92
C LEU A 404 -18.49 -15.23 -17.21
N ILE A 405 -18.46 -13.97 -17.65
CA ILE A 405 -19.32 -12.91 -17.08
C ILE A 405 -20.79 -13.27 -17.20
N SER A 406 -21.23 -13.83 -18.34
CA SER A 406 -22.62 -14.22 -18.55
C SER A 406 -23.07 -15.30 -17.57
N LYS A 407 -22.22 -16.26 -17.27
CA LYS A 407 -22.47 -17.33 -16.29
C LYS A 407 -22.48 -16.81 -14.87
N LEU A 408 -21.51 -15.95 -14.52
CA LEU A 408 -21.45 -15.33 -13.18
C LEU A 408 -22.63 -14.40 -12.87
N LYS A 409 -23.28 -13.83 -13.90
CA LYS A 409 -24.52 -13.05 -13.71
C LYS A 409 -25.71 -13.90 -13.23
N GLN A 410 -25.68 -15.20 -13.50
CA GLN A 410 -26.75 -16.14 -13.14
C GLN A 410 -26.62 -16.66 -11.70
N THR A 411 -25.51 -16.42 -11.05
CA THR A 411 -25.17 -16.91 -9.70
C THR A 411 -24.73 -15.76 -8.79
N LYS A 412 -24.97 -15.90 -7.50
CA LYS A 412 -24.58 -14.88 -6.51
C LYS A 412 -23.12 -15.06 -6.06
N THR A 413 -22.69 -16.30 -5.91
CA THR A 413 -21.36 -16.65 -5.36
C THR A 413 -20.60 -17.58 -6.32
N ASN A 414 -19.29 -17.69 -6.11
CA ASN A 414 -18.46 -18.64 -6.84
C ASN A 414 -18.78 -20.09 -6.46
N ALA A 415 -19.22 -20.35 -5.22
CA ALA A 415 -19.71 -21.64 -4.80
C ALA A 415 -20.96 -22.07 -5.60
N GLU A 416 -21.98 -21.20 -5.70
CA GLU A 416 -23.16 -21.44 -6.54
C GLU A 416 -22.79 -21.65 -8.03
N PHE A 417 -21.82 -20.87 -8.52
CA PHE A 417 -21.34 -21.03 -9.89
C PHE A 417 -20.72 -22.42 -10.11
N PHE A 418 -19.87 -22.87 -9.22
CA PHE A 418 -19.26 -24.21 -9.29
C PHE A 418 -20.29 -25.33 -9.16
N ASP A 419 -21.32 -25.15 -8.35
CA ASP A 419 -22.39 -26.14 -8.23
C ASP A 419 -23.23 -26.21 -9.50
N SER A 420 -23.46 -25.07 -10.20
CA SER A 420 -24.14 -25.04 -11.48
C SER A 420 -23.37 -25.70 -12.64
N MET A 421 -22.06 -25.94 -12.49
CA MET A 421 -21.25 -26.67 -13.49
C MET A 421 -21.47 -28.19 -13.43
N ASN A 422 -22.06 -28.72 -12.37
CA ASN A 422 -22.32 -30.14 -12.19
C ASN A 422 -23.73 -30.56 -12.74
N THR A 423 -24.52 -29.59 -13.18
CA THR A 423 -25.83 -29.78 -13.82
C THR A 423 -25.73 -29.54 -15.30
#